data_b6734203cef0ebec0c4f53a9b0a297b0
#
_entry.id   b6734203cef0ebec0c4f53a9b0a297b0
#
_cell.length_a   1.000
_cell.length_b   1.000
_cell.length_c   1.000
_cell.angle_alpha   90.00
_cell.angle_beta   90.00
_cell.angle_gamma   90.00
#
_symmetry.space_group_name_H-M   'P 1'
#
loop_
_entity.id
_entity.type
_entity.pdbx_description
1 polymer ?
#
loop_
_entity_poly.entity_id
_entity_poly.type
_entity_poly.pdbx_seq_one_letter_code
_entity_poly.pdbx_strand_id
1 'polypeptide(L)'
;MPEEDLKKIIRDFLEKRKILVLCTCSDDIPRATPMDFYLDKKSNDFNLYVGPAPGRKVKNIEENPNISIGIYTPMDTGKIQGMQITASGKERLVFLREGDEEFDTVQKIVRGKRKLLLKIIPEKIEILDYDFINEGYSRLQILDFPI
;
A
#
# COMPACT_ATOMS: atom_id res chain seq x y z
N MET A 1 5.16 -14.83 -15.65
CA MET A 1 3.70 -14.55 -15.62
C MET A 1 3.43 -13.32 -16.46
N PRO A 2 2.42 -13.34 -17.32
CA PRO A 2 2.04 -12.14 -18.07
C PRO A 2 1.67 -10.99 -17.13
N GLU A 3 2.07 -9.78 -17.49
CA GLU A 3 1.89 -8.61 -16.62
C GLU A 3 0.41 -8.34 -16.30
N GLU A 4 -0.47 -8.51 -17.29
CA GLU A 4 -1.91 -8.29 -17.08
C GLU A 4 -2.50 -9.29 -16.09
N ASP A 5 -2.03 -10.53 -16.10
CA ASP A 5 -2.46 -11.54 -15.14
C ASP A 5 -1.97 -11.19 -13.73
N LEU A 6 -0.74 -10.73 -13.62
CA LEU A 6 -0.18 -10.29 -12.35
C LEU A 6 -0.94 -9.09 -11.78
N LYS A 7 -1.27 -8.11 -12.62
CA LYS A 7 -2.07 -6.95 -12.19
C LYS A 7 -3.44 -7.36 -11.66
N LYS A 8 -4.08 -8.32 -12.30
CA LYS A 8 -5.37 -8.83 -11.85
C LYS A 8 -5.25 -9.50 -10.49
N ILE A 9 -4.23 -10.31 -10.30
CA ILE A 9 -3.96 -11.00 -9.02
C ILE A 9 -3.71 -9.98 -7.91
N ILE A 10 -2.90 -8.95 -8.17
CA ILE A 10 -2.61 -7.89 -7.21
C ILE A 10 -3.88 -7.13 -6.84
N ARG A 11 -4.70 -6.78 -7.83
CA ARG A 11 -5.96 -6.08 -7.59
C ARG A 11 -6.90 -6.90 -6.73
N ASP A 12 -7.10 -8.16 -7.07
CA ASP A 12 -7.96 -9.08 -6.31
C ASP A 12 -7.46 -9.23 -4.87
N PHE A 13 -6.15 -9.32 -4.69
CA PHE A 13 -5.54 -9.38 -3.35
C PHE A 13 -5.86 -8.13 -2.55
N LEU A 14 -5.61 -6.95 -3.12
CA LEU A 14 -5.81 -5.68 -2.43
C LEU A 14 -7.28 -5.41 -2.11
N GLU A 15 -8.18 -5.76 -3.02
CA GLU A 15 -9.61 -5.55 -2.80
C GLU A 15 -10.19 -6.40 -1.66
N LYS A 16 -9.56 -7.53 -1.37
CA LYS A 16 -9.98 -8.44 -0.29
C LYS A 16 -9.37 -8.09 1.06
N ARG A 17 -8.45 -7.16 1.12
CA ARG A 17 -7.75 -6.78 2.34
C ARG A 17 -8.20 -5.41 2.81
N LYS A 18 -8.17 -5.20 4.13
CA LYS A 18 -8.60 -3.95 4.75
C LYS A 18 -7.51 -3.32 5.61
N ILE A 19 -6.53 -4.11 6.01
CA ILE A 19 -5.47 -3.67 6.92
C ILE A 19 -4.12 -3.87 6.25
N LEU A 20 -3.29 -2.86 6.34
CA LEU A 20 -1.87 -2.94 5.97
C LEU A 20 -1.01 -2.61 7.18
N VAL A 21 0.25 -2.93 7.11
CA VAL A 21 1.26 -2.47 8.07
C VAL A 21 2.13 -1.44 7.37
N LEU A 22 2.05 -0.20 7.83
CA LEU A 22 2.84 0.90 7.30
C LEU A 22 4.15 0.99 8.07
N CYS A 23 5.26 0.86 7.38
CA CYS A 23 6.60 0.94 7.97
C CYS A 23 7.26 2.25 7.58
N THR A 24 7.67 3.02 8.58
CA THR A 24 8.38 4.28 8.41
C THR A 24 9.69 4.23 9.19
N CYS A 25 10.61 5.12 8.88
CA CYS A 25 11.89 5.19 9.56
C CYS A 25 12.36 6.64 9.66
N SER A 26 12.88 7.02 10.83
CA SER A 26 13.57 8.27 11.04
C SER A 26 14.63 8.07 12.11
N ASP A 27 15.80 8.70 11.94
CA ASP A 27 16.93 8.56 12.86
C ASP A 27 17.32 7.09 13.10
N ASP A 28 17.27 6.27 12.04
CA ASP A 28 17.56 4.84 12.06
C ASP A 28 16.62 4.01 12.96
N ILE A 29 15.49 4.59 13.38
CA ILE A 29 14.50 3.89 14.19
C ILE A 29 13.31 3.52 13.32
N PRO A 30 13.14 2.22 13.01
CA PRO A 30 11.99 1.77 12.23
C PRO A 30 10.74 1.72 13.09
N ARG A 31 9.59 1.93 12.44
CA ARG A 31 8.30 1.84 13.07
C ARG A 31 7.30 1.17 12.14
N ALA A 32 6.57 0.20 12.66
CA ALA A 32 5.56 -0.55 11.92
C ALA A 32 4.20 -0.33 12.58
N THR A 33 3.22 0.15 11.81
CA THR A 33 1.90 0.49 12.34
C THR A 33 0.81 -0.14 11.48
N PRO A 34 -0.04 -1.01 12.05
CA PRO A 34 -1.23 -1.51 11.35
C PRO A 34 -2.23 -0.38 11.13
N MET A 35 -2.79 -0.31 9.94
CA MET A 35 -3.75 0.73 9.55
C MET A 35 -4.75 0.18 8.56
N ASP A 36 -5.96 0.69 8.58
CA ASP A 36 -6.89 0.45 7.48
C ASP A 36 -6.46 1.25 6.25
N PHE A 37 -6.80 0.71 5.08
CA PHE A 37 -6.43 1.35 3.82
C PHE A 37 -7.56 1.22 2.81
N TYR A 38 -7.47 2.05 1.77
CA TYR A 38 -8.45 2.08 0.70
C TYR A 38 -7.71 2.08 -0.64
N LEU A 39 -8.09 1.17 -1.51
CA LEU A 39 -7.53 1.09 -2.86
C LEU A 39 -8.23 2.12 -3.76
N ASP A 40 -7.46 2.88 -4.53
CA ASP A 40 -8.01 3.72 -5.58
C ASP A 40 -8.47 2.82 -6.74
N LYS A 41 -9.78 2.62 -6.85
CA LYS A 41 -10.38 1.76 -7.87
C LYS A 41 -10.43 2.39 -9.25
N LYS A 42 -10.19 3.70 -9.35
CA LYS A 42 -10.23 4.44 -10.63
C LYS A 42 -8.90 4.40 -11.36
N SER A 43 -7.81 4.14 -10.64
CA SER A 43 -6.46 4.12 -11.19
C SER A 43 -6.00 2.69 -11.42
N ASN A 44 -5.22 2.48 -12.47
CA ASN A 44 -4.54 1.21 -12.73
C ASN A 44 -3.16 1.15 -12.07
N ASP A 45 -2.80 2.15 -11.28
CA ASP A 45 -1.48 2.30 -10.67
C ASP A 45 -1.43 1.76 -9.25
N PHE A 46 -2.53 1.20 -8.75
CA PHE A 46 -2.65 0.62 -7.40
C PHE A 46 -2.35 1.62 -6.28
N ASN A 47 -2.75 2.87 -6.47
CA ASN A 47 -2.61 3.88 -5.44
C ASN A 47 -3.44 3.51 -4.22
N LEU A 48 -2.89 3.76 -3.04
CA LEU A 48 -3.54 3.47 -1.77
C LEU A 48 -3.72 4.75 -0.97
N TYR A 49 -4.78 4.78 -0.17
CA TYR A 49 -5.02 5.88 0.76
C TYR A 49 -5.05 5.34 2.18
N VAL A 50 -4.36 6.02 3.08
CA VAL A 50 -4.42 5.78 4.52
C VAL A 50 -4.70 7.10 5.23
N GLY A 51 -5.33 7.03 6.40
CA GLY A 51 -5.64 8.22 7.19
C GLY A 51 -4.86 8.26 8.49
N PRO A 52 -3.57 8.61 8.47
CA PRO A 52 -2.76 8.64 9.67
C PRO A 52 -3.23 9.75 10.61
N ALA A 53 -3.30 9.43 11.90
CA ALA A 53 -3.44 10.46 12.91
C ALA A 53 -2.14 11.28 12.94
N PRO A 54 -2.21 12.60 13.23
CA PRO A 54 -1.01 13.39 13.43
C PRO A 54 -0.12 12.76 14.50
N GLY A 55 1.17 12.70 14.25
CA GLY A 55 2.11 12.09 15.18
C GLY A 55 3.37 11.60 14.52
N ARG A 56 3.98 10.55 15.11
CA ARG A 56 5.30 10.07 14.70
C ARG A 56 5.36 9.56 13.26
N LYS A 57 4.31 8.88 12.78
CA LYS A 57 4.26 8.37 11.40
C LYS A 57 4.40 9.50 10.39
N VAL A 58 3.62 10.55 10.59
CA VAL A 58 3.60 11.71 9.70
C VAL A 58 4.96 12.41 9.74
N LYS A 59 5.48 12.63 10.94
CA LYS A 59 6.78 13.25 11.13
C LYS A 59 7.90 12.42 10.47
N ASN A 60 7.88 11.10 10.66
CA ASN A 60 8.87 10.23 10.06
C ASN A 60 8.86 10.34 8.53
N ILE A 61 7.68 10.34 7.91
CA ILE A 61 7.55 10.45 6.45
C ILE A 61 8.01 11.81 5.95
N GLU A 62 7.72 12.88 6.69
CA GLU A 62 8.17 14.22 6.33
C GLU A 62 9.70 14.33 6.38
N GLU A 63 10.33 13.71 7.36
CA GLU A 63 11.79 13.71 7.52
C GLU A 63 12.48 12.71 6.60
N ASN A 64 11.86 11.55 6.38
CA ASN A 64 12.39 10.48 5.55
C ASN A 64 11.26 9.89 4.71
N PRO A 65 11.09 10.35 3.46
CA PRO A 65 10.01 9.92 2.61
C PRO A 65 10.29 8.57 1.92
N ASN A 66 10.65 7.57 2.72
CA ASN A 66 10.82 6.19 2.29
C ASN A 66 9.95 5.33 3.17
N ILE A 67 9.05 4.57 2.56
CA ILE A 67 8.17 3.66 3.29
C ILE A 67 8.16 2.27 2.68
N SER A 68 7.77 1.32 3.52
CA SER A 68 7.45 -0.03 3.09
C SER A 68 6.10 -0.41 3.69
N ILE A 69 5.35 -1.21 2.97
CA ILE A 69 4.05 -1.71 3.41
C ILE A 69 4.07 -3.23 3.37
N GLY A 70 3.57 -3.85 4.42
CA GLY A 70 3.34 -5.28 4.46
C GLY A 70 1.84 -5.57 4.53
N ILE A 71 1.38 -6.54 3.73
CA ILE A 71 0.01 -7.04 3.77
C ILE A 71 0.08 -8.56 3.70
N TYR A 72 -0.65 -9.24 4.56
CA TYR A 72 -0.59 -10.69 4.63
C TYR A 72 -1.97 -11.33 4.51
N THR A 73 -1.98 -12.61 4.15
CA THR A 73 -3.16 -13.46 4.23
C THR A 73 -3.05 -14.27 5.52
N PRO A 74 -4.11 -14.30 6.36
CA PRO A 74 -4.08 -15.12 7.57
C PRO A 74 -3.78 -16.59 7.27
N MET A 75 -2.89 -17.18 8.06
CA MET A 75 -2.44 -18.56 7.85
C MET A 75 -3.54 -19.62 8.06
N ASP A 76 -4.61 -19.27 8.77
CA ASP A 76 -5.75 -20.16 8.98
C ASP A 76 -6.53 -20.46 7.70
N THR A 77 -6.29 -19.70 6.62
CA THR A 77 -6.86 -20.00 5.30
C THR A 77 -6.14 -21.13 4.58
N GLY A 78 -5.00 -21.60 5.09
CA GLY A 78 -4.14 -22.59 4.44
C GLY A 78 -3.29 -22.05 3.31
N LYS A 79 -3.35 -20.74 3.02
CA LYS A 79 -2.54 -20.08 1.99
C LYS A 79 -1.31 -19.41 2.58
N ILE A 80 -0.17 -19.56 1.89
CA ILE A 80 1.02 -18.77 2.18
C ILE A 80 1.10 -17.71 1.09
N GLN A 81 0.63 -16.52 1.44
CA GLN A 81 0.50 -15.40 0.52
C GLN A 81 0.75 -14.10 1.27
N GLY A 82 1.50 -13.20 0.68
CA GLY A 82 1.78 -11.90 1.27
C GLY A 82 2.24 -10.91 0.22
N MET A 83 2.23 -9.64 0.58
CA MET A 83 2.59 -8.57 -0.33
C MET A 83 3.47 -7.56 0.39
N GLN A 84 4.47 -7.06 -0.32
CA GLN A 84 5.26 -5.91 0.12
C GLN A 84 5.15 -4.82 -0.95
N ILE A 85 4.96 -3.59 -0.49
CA ILE A 85 4.90 -2.43 -1.36
C ILE A 85 5.96 -1.44 -0.90
N THR A 86 6.74 -0.95 -1.85
CA THR A 86 7.77 0.07 -1.61
C THR A 86 7.36 1.36 -2.29
N ALA A 87 7.51 2.48 -1.60
CA ALA A 87 7.33 3.80 -2.17
C ALA A 87 8.34 4.76 -1.56
N SER A 88 9.06 5.47 -2.42
CA SER A 88 10.13 6.38 -2.01
C SER A 88 9.98 7.72 -2.72
N GLY A 89 10.18 8.80 -1.97
CA GLY A 89 10.14 10.15 -2.50
C GLY A 89 8.82 10.86 -2.23
N LYS A 90 8.89 12.17 -2.15
CA LYS A 90 7.72 13.01 -1.87
C LYS A 90 6.67 12.97 -2.96
N GLU A 91 7.08 12.70 -4.19
CA GLU A 91 6.18 12.57 -5.33
C GLU A 91 5.31 11.30 -5.26
N ARG A 92 5.72 10.31 -4.46
CA ARG A 92 4.96 9.06 -4.26
C ARG A 92 4.22 9.01 -2.92
N LEU A 93 4.51 9.94 -2.03
CA LEU A 93 3.92 10.02 -0.69
C LEU A 93 3.28 11.40 -0.53
N VAL A 94 2.04 11.52 -0.99
CA VAL A 94 1.36 12.80 -1.10
C VAL A 94 0.36 12.96 0.03
N PHE A 95 0.58 13.96 0.89
CA PHE A 95 -0.39 14.31 1.93
C PHE A 95 -1.52 15.13 1.33
N LEU A 96 -2.75 14.73 1.60
CA LEU A 96 -3.97 15.40 1.17
C LEU A 96 -4.67 16.00 2.39
N ARG A 97 -5.13 17.24 2.27
CA ARG A 97 -5.79 17.97 3.36
C ARG A 97 -7.13 18.52 2.90
N GLU A 98 -7.97 18.91 3.84
CA GLU A 98 -9.24 19.58 3.56
C GLU A 98 -9.01 20.76 2.60
N GLY A 99 -9.87 20.87 1.60
CA GLY A 99 -9.73 21.87 0.54
C GLY A 99 -9.13 21.32 -0.74
N ASP A 100 -8.42 20.21 -0.67
CA ASP A 100 -7.98 19.49 -1.88
C ASP A 100 -9.16 18.71 -2.45
N GLU A 101 -9.38 18.81 -3.75
CA GLU A 101 -10.46 18.09 -4.42
C GLU A 101 -10.36 16.59 -4.22
N GLU A 102 -9.15 16.05 -4.33
CA GLU A 102 -8.91 14.62 -4.14
C GLU A 102 -9.20 14.21 -2.70
N PHE A 103 -8.83 15.03 -1.72
CA PHE A 103 -9.16 14.78 -0.32
C PHE A 103 -10.67 14.63 -0.13
N ASP A 104 -11.45 15.57 -0.65
CA ASP A 104 -12.90 15.57 -0.49
C ASP A 104 -13.55 14.35 -1.12
N THR A 105 -13.04 13.91 -2.26
CA THR A 105 -13.52 12.70 -2.94
C THR A 105 -13.24 11.44 -2.12
N VAL A 106 -12.02 11.31 -1.62
CA VAL A 106 -11.59 10.13 -0.87
C VAL A 106 -12.24 10.09 0.52
N GLN A 107 -12.42 11.24 1.16
CA GLN A 107 -13.06 11.32 2.49
C GLN A 107 -14.46 10.68 2.50
N LYS A 108 -15.15 10.69 1.38
CA LYS A 108 -16.50 10.10 1.26
C LYS A 108 -16.49 8.58 1.37
N ILE A 109 -15.37 7.94 1.06
CA ILE A 109 -15.26 6.48 1.06
C ILE A 109 -14.44 5.93 2.23
N VAL A 110 -13.68 6.77 2.93
CA VAL A 110 -12.91 6.33 4.09
C VAL A 110 -13.78 6.31 5.34
N ARG A 111 -13.43 5.40 6.24
CA ARG A 111 -14.11 5.23 7.50
C ARG A 111 -13.74 6.37 8.47
N GLY A 112 -14.74 7.02 9.06
CA GLY A 112 -14.52 8.11 9.99
C GLY A 112 -14.16 9.42 9.30
N LYS A 113 -14.19 10.50 10.08
CA LYS A 113 -13.86 11.83 9.60
C LYS A 113 -12.36 12.07 9.80
N ARG A 114 -11.64 12.22 8.70
CA ARG A 114 -10.18 12.41 8.72
C ARG A 114 -9.85 13.88 8.45
N LYS A 115 -8.74 14.35 8.99
CA LYS A 115 -8.19 15.69 8.70
C LYS A 115 -7.03 15.61 7.73
N LEU A 116 -6.42 14.44 7.62
CA LEU A 116 -5.24 14.19 6.81
C LEU A 116 -5.38 12.82 6.16
N LEU A 117 -5.08 12.77 4.88
CA LEU A 117 -4.96 11.51 4.14
C LEU A 117 -3.58 11.44 3.52
N LEU A 118 -3.02 10.26 3.46
CA LEU A 118 -1.78 10.00 2.74
C LEU A 118 -2.10 9.16 1.52
N LYS A 119 -1.80 9.69 0.34
CA LYS A 119 -1.85 8.95 -0.92
C LYS A 119 -0.50 8.30 -1.14
N ILE A 120 -0.50 6.99 -1.29
CA ILE A 120 0.71 6.21 -1.54
C ILE A 120 0.68 5.72 -2.98
N ILE A 121 1.69 6.11 -3.74
CA ILE A 121 1.85 5.72 -5.14
C ILE A 121 2.97 4.69 -5.19
N PRO A 122 2.67 3.40 -5.38
CA PRO A 122 3.69 2.37 -5.35
C PRO A 122 4.77 2.56 -6.41
N GLU A 123 6.01 2.29 -6.06
CA GLU A 123 7.09 2.13 -7.04
C GLU A 123 7.37 0.66 -7.35
N LYS A 124 7.10 -0.22 -6.39
CA LYS A 124 7.31 -1.66 -6.55
C LYS A 124 6.28 -2.40 -5.69
N ILE A 125 5.65 -3.39 -6.27
CA ILE A 125 4.78 -4.33 -5.57
C ILE A 125 5.37 -5.72 -5.74
N GLU A 126 5.63 -6.39 -4.62
CA GLU A 126 6.12 -7.76 -4.58
C GLU A 126 5.04 -8.63 -3.96
N ILE A 127 4.57 -9.64 -4.68
CA ILE A 127 3.59 -10.58 -4.17
C ILE A 127 4.19 -11.98 -4.10
N LEU A 128 4.11 -12.57 -2.91
CA LEU A 128 4.53 -13.94 -2.66
C LEU A 128 3.29 -14.81 -2.60
N ASP A 129 3.24 -15.85 -3.41
CA ASP A 129 2.16 -16.83 -3.38
C ASP A 129 2.73 -18.20 -3.81
N TYR A 130 2.71 -19.16 -2.90
CA TYR A 130 3.28 -20.47 -3.17
C TYR A 130 2.50 -21.23 -4.26
N ASP A 131 1.23 -20.87 -4.49
CA ASP A 131 0.43 -21.49 -5.55
C ASP A 131 0.96 -21.16 -6.95
N PHE A 132 1.75 -20.08 -7.10
CA PHE A 132 2.37 -19.75 -8.40
C PHE A 132 3.29 -20.87 -8.91
N ILE A 133 3.89 -21.63 -8.01
CA ILE A 133 4.77 -22.75 -8.37
C ILE A 133 3.99 -23.81 -9.17
N ASN A 134 2.74 -24.03 -8.81
CA ASN A 134 1.88 -25.03 -9.49
C ASN A 134 1.59 -24.63 -10.94
N GLU A 135 1.71 -23.36 -11.26
CA GLU A 135 1.50 -22.82 -12.61
C GLU A 135 2.80 -22.66 -13.39
N GLY A 136 3.93 -23.09 -12.81
CA GLY A 136 5.25 -23.00 -13.44
C GLY A 136 5.96 -21.67 -13.24
N TYR A 137 5.51 -20.84 -12.31
CA TYR A 137 6.11 -19.54 -12.03
C TYR A 137 6.88 -19.54 -10.71
N SER A 138 7.75 -18.55 -10.53
CA SER A 138 8.37 -18.28 -9.24
C SER A 138 7.29 -17.89 -8.22
N ARG A 139 7.49 -18.32 -6.96
CA ARG A 139 6.57 -17.95 -5.87
C ARG A 139 6.53 -16.45 -5.60
N LEU A 140 7.58 -15.71 -5.98
CA LEU A 140 7.64 -14.25 -5.85
C LEU A 140 7.49 -13.62 -7.22
N GLN A 141 6.52 -12.74 -7.38
CA GLN A 141 6.32 -11.95 -8.58
C GLN A 141 6.43 -10.47 -8.25
N ILE A 142 7.02 -9.71 -9.15
CA ILE A 142 7.35 -8.30 -8.94
C ILE A 142 6.73 -7.45 -10.04
N LEU A 143 6.06 -6.37 -9.65
CA LEU A 143 5.54 -5.36 -10.56
C LEU A 143 6.18 -4.03 -10.22
N ASP A 144 6.87 -3.44 -11.20
CA ASP A 144 7.53 -2.15 -11.05
C ASP A 144 6.73 -1.04 -11.72
N PHE A 145 6.74 0.14 -11.11
CA PHE A 145 6.09 1.34 -11.62
C PHE A 145 7.15 2.45 -11.76
N PRO A 146 7.88 2.47 -12.88
CA PRO A 146 8.86 3.54 -13.10
C PRO A 146 8.16 4.89 -13.23
N ILE A 147 8.87 5.94 -12.82
CA ILE A 147 8.40 7.31 -13.01
C ILE A 147 8.69 7.74 -14.45
#